data_87af933abf87e25d4bc524ff2d411bae
#
_entry.id   87af933abf87e25d4bc524ff2d411bae
#
_cell.length_a   1.000
_cell.length_b   1.000
_cell.length_c   1.000
_cell.angle_alpha   90.00
_cell.angle_beta   90.00
_cell.angle_gamma   90.00
#
_symmetry.space_group_name_H-M   'P 1'
#
loop_
_entity.id
_entity.type
_entity.pdbx_description
1 polymer ?
#
loop_
_entity_poly.entity_id
_entity_poly.type
_entity_poly.pdbx_seq_one_letter_code
_entity_poly.pdbx_strand_id
1 'polypeptide(L)'
;AMEQLKTKRLWSHSQNAAGMPFDDIQNYSNVILGYDLQDGNYCRPQEGQKETIVGVSSEGFINLKNAYVWGAFNFAQNNLTDAGYNASIADPFRGMPYYIADQHLSKWRNQYYVLKFRAATPLFGNHWALGLEGNYVATLAAKQRDPRVDTRFYTLELTPGITYRLNNSHKFGASFKYSSIKEDSRMSNVNSYVDQDYYILYGLGTAIKGIGSGVTSNYIGDRFGGALQYNFSMPSFNLLLEGSYDVKAETVQQSYTTPKKI
;
A
#
# COMPACT_ATOMS: atom_id res chain seq x y z
N ALA A 1 0.90 21.94 16.12
CA ALA A 1 -0.20 21.58 17.06
C ALA A 1 -0.95 20.31 16.64
N MET A 2 -1.38 20.17 15.37
CA MET A 2 -2.09 18.94 14.89
C MET A 2 -1.23 17.68 14.95
N GLU A 3 0.06 17.74 14.58
CA GLU A 3 0.97 16.60 14.65
C GLU A 3 1.23 16.13 16.09
N GLN A 4 1.35 17.06 17.03
CA GLN A 4 1.49 16.71 18.44
C GLN A 4 0.23 16.05 19.03
N LEU A 5 -0.94 16.34 18.49
CA LEU A 5 -2.18 15.66 18.86
C LEU A 5 -2.22 14.23 18.33
N LYS A 6 -1.66 13.99 17.15
CA LYS A 6 -1.59 12.62 16.57
C LYS A 6 -0.72 11.68 17.42
N THR A 7 0.39 12.14 17.97
CA THR A 7 1.30 11.33 18.80
C THR A 7 0.70 10.84 20.13
N LYS A 8 -0.34 11.51 20.63
CA LYS A 8 -1.06 11.11 21.86
C LYS A 8 -2.16 10.07 21.61
N ARG A 9 -2.49 9.78 20.33
CA ARG A 9 -3.58 8.92 19.93
C ARG A 9 -3.04 7.54 19.59
N LEU A 10 -2.80 6.72 20.60
CA LEU A 10 -2.10 5.45 20.43
C LEU A 10 -2.86 4.46 19.56
N TRP A 11 -4.19 4.38 19.71
CA TRP A 11 -5.02 3.47 18.94
C TRP A 11 -5.14 3.85 17.47
N SER A 12 -4.95 5.13 17.13
CA SER A 12 -4.91 5.57 15.73
C SER A 12 -3.71 4.99 14.96
N HIS A 13 -2.66 4.56 15.66
CA HIS A 13 -1.48 3.92 15.10
C HIS A 13 -1.53 2.38 15.13
N SER A 14 -2.53 1.79 15.80
CA SER A 14 -2.72 0.34 15.83
C SER A 14 -3.44 -0.16 14.59
N GLN A 15 -3.38 -1.48 14.37
CA GLN A 15 -4.12 -2.16 13.31
C GLN A 15 -5.57 -2.49 13.72
N ASN A 16 -6.15 -1.78 14.70
CA ASN A 16 -7.47 -2.08 15.23
C ASN A 16 -8.33 -0.82 15.36
N ALA A 17 -9.22 -0.61 14.41
CA ALA A 17 -10.13 0.54 14.40
C ALA A 17 -11.08 0.55 15.63
N ALA A 18 -11.36 -0.60 16.26
CA ALA A 18 -12.19 -0.67 17.45
C ALA A 18 -11.62 0.08 18.67
N GLY A 19 -10.34 0.49 18.60
CA GLY A 19 -9.71 1.34 19.62
C GLY A 19 -10.02 2.82 19.52
N MET A 20 -10.64 3.30 18.45
CA MET A 20 -10.93 4.74 18.23
C MET A 20 -11.71 5.41 19.37
N PRO A 21 -12.65 4.74 20.09
CA PRO A 21 -13.32 5.34 21.23
C PRO A 21 -12.42 5.67 22.44
N PHE A 22 -11.20 5.12 22.48
CA PHE A 22 -10.24 5.36 23.56
C PHE A 22 -9.28 6.51 23.27
N ASP A 23 -9.25 6.98 22.02
CA ASP A 23 -8.51 8.17 21.62
C ASP A 23 -9.44 9.39 21.71
N ASP A 24 -9.01 10.43 22.41
CA ASP A 24 -9.76 11.71 22.46
C ASP A 24 -9.53 12.49 21.17
N ILE A 25 -10.34 12.17 20.15
CA ILE A 25 -10.23 12.78 18.83
C ILE A 25 -11.35 13.78 18.62
N GLN A 26 -11.00 15.05 18.39
CA GLN A 26 -11.95 16.07 17.95
C GLN A 26 -12.20 15.94 16.45
N ASN A 27 -13.38 16.36 16.00
CA ASN A 27 -13.71 16.41 14.57
C ASN A 27 -12.74 17.32 13.83
N TYR A 28 -12.22 16.85 12.71
CA TYR A 28 -11.35 17.63 11.86
C TYR A 28 -11.46 17.19 10.39
N SER A 29 -11.08 18.07 9.50
CA SER A 29 -10.78 17.75 8.12
C SER A 29 -9.53 18.49 7.67
N ASN A 30 -8.76 17.89 6.78
CA ASN A 30 -7.51 18.41 6.26
C ASN A 30 -7.40 18.11 4.77
N VAL A 31 -6.91 19.07 3.99
CA VAL A 31 -6.55 18.90 2.58
C VAL A 31 -5.16 19.46 2.37
N ILE A 32 -4.30 18.68 1.74
CA ILE A 32 -2.91 19.04 1.45
C ILE A 32 -2.68 18.88 -0.05
N LEU A 33 -2.11 19.91 -0.68
CA LEU A 33 -1.56 19.84 -2.03
C LEU A 33 -0.05 19.76 -1.91
N GLY A 34 0.57 18.86 -2.66
CA GLY A 34 2.01 18.61 -2.61
C GLY A 34 2.63 18.63 -4.00
N TYR A 35 3.83 19.18 -4.07
CA TYR A 35 4.73 19.06 -5.21
C TYR A 35 6.11 18.66 -4.68
N ASP A 36 6.68 17.59 -5.24
CA ASP A 36 8.03 17.12 -4.92
C ASP A 36 8.83 16.99 -6.21
N LEU A 37 10.10 17.38 -6.16
CA LEU A 37 11.04 17.24 -7.26
C LEU A 37 12.36 16.69 -6.70
N GLN A 38 12.76 15.52 -7.17
CA GLN A 38 14.06 14.92 -6.90
C GLN A 38 14.83 14.85 -8.22
N ASP A 39 16.09 15.26 -8.22
CA ASP A 39 16.97 15.23 -9.38
C ASP A 39 18.40 14.94 -8.92
N GLY A 40 19.04 13.90 -9.48
CA GLY A 40 20.39 13.53 -9.13
C GLY A 40 20.83 12.16 -9.62
N ASN A 41 22.13 11.91 -9.57
CA ASN A 41 22.73 10.67 -10.05
C ASN A 41 22.87 9.59 -8.97
N TYR A 42 22.61 9.92 -7.71
CA TYR A 42 22.65 8.95 -6.61
C TYR A 42 21.26 8.34 -6.41
N CYS A 43 20.94 7.39 -7.25
CA CYS A 43 19.66 6.68 -7.26
C CYS A 43 19.86 5.21 -7.63
N ARG A 44 18.94 4.35 -7.21
CA ARG A 44 18.89 2.96 -7.69
C ARG A 44 18.42 2.96 -9.15
N PRO A 45 18.87 2.00 -9.98
CA PRO A 45 18.55 1.99 -11.41
C PRO A 45 17.04 2.03 -11.73
N GLN A 46 16.20 1.47 -10.85
CA GLN A 46 14.74 1.48 -11.03
C GLN A 46 14.06 2.78 -10.54
N GLU A 47 14.74 3.62 -9.75
CA GLU A 47 14.18 4.89 -9.25
C GLU A 47 14.17 5.99 -10.31
N GLY A 48 15.11 5.90 -11.28
CA GLY A 48 15.33 6.97 -12.24
C GLY A 48 16.16 8.12 -11.66
N GLN A 49 16.70 8.96 -12.54
CA GLN A 49 17.53 10.11 -12.15
C GLN A 49 16.70 11.31 -11.75
N LYS A 50 15.51 11.44 -12.32
CA LYS A 50 14.59 12.53 -12.01
C LYS A 50 13.19 12.02 -11.73
N GLU A 51 12.64 12.47 -10.62
CA GLU A 51 11.29 12.19 -10.18
C GLU A 51 10.53 13.49 -9.94
N THR A 52 9.31 13.55 -10.43
CA THR A 52 8.40 14.68 -10.17
C THR A 52 7.07 14.13 -9.70
N ILE A 53 6.64 14.53 -8.51
CA ILE A 53 5.37 14.11 -7.90
C ILE A 53 4.48 15.33 -7.71
N VAL A 54 3.24 15.24 -8.19
CA VAL A 54 2.15 16.17 -7.87
C VAL A 54 1.05 15.38 -7.21
N GLY A 55 0.60 15.83 -6.05
CA GLY A 55 -0.37 15.06 -5.29
C GLY A 55 -1.37 15.91 -4.52
N VAL A 56 -2.48 15.27 -4.19
CA VAL A 56 -3.50 15.77 -3.27
C VAL A 56 -3.77 14.70 -2.22
N SER A 57 -3.81 15.14 -0.97
CA SER A 57 -4.14 14.31 0.18
C SER A 57 -5.28 14.97 0.95
N SER A 58 -6.26 14.19 1.36
CA SER A 58 -7.31 14.64 2.26
C SER A 58 -7.54 13.61 3.34
N GLU A 59 -7.76 14.06 4.56
CA GLU A 59 -8.18 13.21 5.67
C GLU A 59 -9.19 13.93 6.55
N GLY A 60 -10.03 13.16 7.22
CA GLY A 60 -10.99 13.70 8.16
C GLY A 60 -11.44 12.67 9.19
N PHE A 61 -11.82 13.19 10.35
CA PHE A 61 -12.39 12.42 11.44
C PHE A 61 -13.67 13.08 11.90
N ILE A 62 -14.70 12.28 12.11
CA ILE A 62 -15.97 12.71 12.69
C ILE A 62 -16.41 11.76 13.78
N ASN A 63 -16.75 12.32 14.93
CA ASN A 63 -17.39 11.63 16.02
C ASN A 63 -18.90 11.86 15.91
N LEU A 64 -19.63 10.82 15.52
CA LEU A 64 -21.08 10.77 15.47
C LEU A 64 -21.60 10.20 16.78
N LYS A 65 -22.89 10.45 17.09
CA LYS A 65 -23.52 9.92 18.32
C LYS A 65 -23.35 8.40 18.48
N ASN A 66 -23.40 7.66 17.37
CA ASN A 66 -23.42 6.20 17.34
C ASN A 66 -22.23 5.58 16.59
N ALA A 67 -21.25 6.37 16.15
CA ALA A 67 -20.08 5.86 15.43
C ALA A 67 -18.93 6.88 15.44
N TYR A 68 -17.72 6.36 15.41
CA TYR A 68 -16.50 7.09 15.13
C TYR A 68 -16.09 6.73 13.70
N VAL A 69 -15.84 7.72 12.86
CA VAL A 69 -15.48 7.51 11.47
C VAL A 69 -14.26 8.36 11.11
N TRP A 70 -13.28 7.75 10.49
CA TRP A 70 -12.14 8.41 9.92
C TRP A 70 -11.98 7.96 8.46
N GLY A 71 -11.58 8.87 7.60
CA GLY A 71 -11.29 8.57 6.21
C GLY A 71 -10.10 9.36 5.71
N ALA A 72 -9.37 8.78 4.76
CA ALA A 72 -8.29 9.45 4.06
C ALA A 72 -8.28 9.05 2.58
N PHE A 73 -8.00 10.01 1.73
CA PHE A 73 -7.78 9.82 0.30
C PHE A 73 -6.47 10.49 -0.09
N ASN A 74 -5.63 9.77 -0.84
CA ASN A 74 -4.41 10.30 -1.43
C ASN A 74 -4.39 9.97 -2.92
N PHE A 75 -4.07 10.95 -3.72
CA PHE A 75 -3.76 10.81 -5.13
C PHE A 75 -2.39 11.42 -5.40
N ALA A 76 -1.58 10.75 -6.21
CA ALA A 76 -0.32 11.29 -6.69
C ALA A 76 -0.09 10.92 -8.15
N GLN A 77 0.30 11.88 -8.96
CA GLN A 77 0.87 11.69 -10.28
C GLN A 77 2.38 11.76 -10.15
N ASN A 78 3.05 10.68 -10.53
CA ASN A 78 4.50 10.56 -10.48
C ASN A 78 5.06 10.37 -11.90
N ASN A 79 6.03 11.18 -12.28
CA ASN A 79 6.76 11.05 -13.53
C ASN A 79 8.23 10.78 -13.23
N LEU A 80 8.70 9.61 -13.67
CA LEU A 80 10.10 9.21 -13.57
C LEU A 80 10.79 9.43 -14.93
N THR A 81 12.06 9.81 -14.88
CA THR A 81 12.92 9.93 -16.05
C THR A 81 14.17 9.09 -15.81
N ASP A 82 14.61 8.37 -16.86
CA ASP A 82 15.80 7.53 -16.86
C ASP A 82 15.78 6.38 -15.82
N ALA A 83 14.61 5.76 -15.64
CA ALA A 83 14.46 4.54 -14.87
C ALA A 83 14.64 3.31 -15.77
N GLY A 84 15.45 2.36 -15.33
CA GLY A 84 15.74 1.11 -16.03
C GLY A 84 15.37 -0.13 -15.22
N TYR A 85 15.71 -1.30 -15.75
CA TYR A 85 15.61 -2.62 -15.10
C TYR A 85 14.22 -3.00 -14.59
N ASN A 86 13.18 -2.40 -15.14
CA ASN A 86 11.79 -2.77 -14.89
C ASN A 86 10.97 -2.65 -16.18
N ALA A 87 10.21 -3.70 -16.50
CA ALA A 87 9.29 -3.76 -17.63
C ALA A 87 8.06 -4.63 -17.35
N SER A 88 7.61 -4.71 -16.09
CA SER A 88 6.39 -5.46 -15.78
C SER A 88 5.65 -5.05 -14.51
N ILE A 89 6.31 -4.54 -13.49
CA ILE A 89 5.68 -4.29 -12.18
C ILE A 89 5.58 -2.81 -11.86
N ALA A 90 4.52 -2.43 -11.15
CA ALA A 90 4.28 -1.04 -10.76
C ALA A 90 5.27 -0.58 -9.70
N ASP A 91 5.64 -1.46 -8.76
CA ASP A 91 6.65 -1.21 -7.73
C ASP A 91 7.78 -2.25 -7.81
N PRO A 92 8.94 -1.91 -8.40
CA PRO A 92 10.08 -2.82 -8.51
C PRO A 92 10.73 -3.15 -7.15
N PHE A 93 10.37 -2.43 -6.08
CA PHE A 93 10.93 -2.62 -4.75
C PHE A 93 10.05 -3.45 -3.80
N ARG A 94 8.90 -3.93 -4.29
CA ARG A 94 7.98 -4.75 -3.47
C ARG A 94 8.47 -6.16 -3.13
N GLY A 95 9.72 -6.51 -3.53
CA GLY A 95 10.33 -7.79 -3.22
C GLY A 95 9.88 -8.97 -4.10
N MET A 96 9.29 -8.69 -5.28
CA MET A 96 8.88 -9.71 -6.24
C MET A 96 10.09 -10.21 -7.05
N PRO A 97 10.50 -11.51 -6.93
CA PRO A 97 11.65 -12.02 -7.66
C PRO A 97 11.35 -12.40 -9.12
N TYR A 98 10.07 -12.54 -9.47
CA TYR A 98 9.62 -12.92 -10.81
C TYR A 98 9.04 -11.71 -11.52
N TYR A 99 9.84 -11.01 -12.29
CA TYR A 99 9.41 -9.86 -13.07
C TYR A 99 10.23 -9.74 -14.35
N ILE A 100 9.90 -8.79 -15.19
CA ILE A 100 10.64 -8.53 -16.45
C ILE A 100 11.49 -7.29 -16.25
N ALA A 101 12.78 -7.40 -16.54
CA ALA A 101 13.75 -6.32 -16.52
C ALA A 101 14.10 -5.88 -17.93
N ASP A 102 14.08 -4.58 -18.18
CA ASP A 102 14.62 -3.94 -19.38
C ASP A 102 15.77 -3.02 -18.95
N GLN A 103 16.95 -3.25 -19.50
CA GLN A 103 18.16 -2.48 -19.19
C GLN A 103 18.12 -1.05 -19.71
N HIS A 104 17.25 -0.76 -20.66
CA HIS A 104 17.18 0.54 -21.30
C HIS A 104 16.45 1.56 -20.43
N LEU A 105 17.05 2.73 -20.28
CA LEU A 105 16.46 3.83 -19.53
C LEU A 105 15.19 4.33 -20.22
N SER A 106 14.17 4.58 -19.42
CA SER A 106 12.85 5.00 -19.90
C SER A 106 12.21 6.01 -18.99
N LYS A 107 11.23 6.72 -19.53
CA LYS A 107 10.29 7.51 -18.75
C LYS A 107 9.12 6.64 -18.32
N TRP A 108 8.70 6.82 -17.07
CA TRP A 108 7.49 6.22 -16.53
C TRP A 108 6.50 7.29 -16.11
N ARG A 109 5.22 7.01 -16.30
CA ARG A 109 4.11 7.83 -15.80
C ARG A 109 3.26 6.96 -14.89
N ASN A 110 3.25 7.31 -13.61
CA ASN A 110 2.58 6.52 -12.59
C ASN A 110 1.51 7.35 -11.90
N GLN A 111 0.41 6.70 -11.56
CA GLN A 111 -0.66 7.28 -10.76
C GLN A 111 -0.92 6.39 -9.56
N TYR A 112 -0.95 7.00 -8.38
CA TYR A 112 -1.18 6.31 -7.13
C TYR A 112 -2.48 6.82 -6.50
N TYR A 113 -3.33 5.87 -6.13
CA TYR A 113 -4.59 6.11 -5.45
C TYR A 113 -4.59 5.32 -4.15
N VAL A 114 -4.81 5.99 -3.02
CA VAL A 114 -4.95 5.34 -1.72
C VAL A 114 -6.21 5.85 -1.06
N LEU A 115 -7.12 4.94 -0.76
CA LEU A 115 -8.33 5.21 0.00
C LEU A 115 -8.29 4.39 1.29
N LYS A 116 -8.39 5.06 2.43
CA LYS A 116 -8.43 4.43 3.74
C LYS A 116 -9.68 4.88 4.47
N PHE A 117 -10.27 3.95 5.22
CA PHE A 117 -11.33 4.29 6.16
C PHE A 117 -11.18 3.48 7.45
N ARG A 118 -11.67 4.04 8.53
CA ARG A 118 -11.82 3.41 9.83
C ARG A 118 -13.19 3.77 10.38
N ALA A 119 -13.89 2.78 10.89
CA ALA A 119 -15.14 3.00 11.58
C ALA A 119 -15.16 2.18 12.87
N ALA A 120 -15.70 2.74 13.94
CA ALA A 120 -15.86 2.05 15.20
C ALA A 120 -17.19 2.40 15.86
N THR A 121 -17.75 1.46 16.62
CA THR A 121 -18.90 1.71 17.48
C THR A 121 -18.46 2.46 18.74
N PRO A 122 -19.33 3.22 19.41
CA PRO A 122 -19.15 3.56 20.81
C PRO A 122 -19.06 2.29 21.66
N LEU A 123 -18.62 2.45 22.90
CA LEU A 123 -18.60 1.34 23.85
C LEU A 123 -20.03 0.87 24.18
N PHE A 124 -20.33 -0.37 23.86
CA PHE A 124 -21.57 -1.02 24.27
C PHE A 124 -21.34 -1.88 25.51
N GLY A 125 -22.33 -1.88 26.43
CA GLY A 125 -22.18 -2.49 27.74
C GLY A 125 -21.03 -1.89 28.56
N ASN A 126 -20.57 -0.69 28.24
CA ASN A 126 -19.42 -0.01 28.84
C ASN A 126 -18.07 -0.74 28.71
N HIS A 127 -17.99 -1.85 27.99
CA HIS A 127 -16.80 -2.69 27.89
C HIS A 127 -16.32 -2.93 26.47
N TRP A 128 -17.21 -3.10 25.52
CA TRP A 128 -16.87 -3.58 24.19
C TRP A 128 -17.00 -2.49 23.13
N ALA A 129 -16.10 -2.49 22.16
CA ALA A 129 -16.29 -1.78 20.89
C ALA A 129 -15.91 -2.67 19.73
N LEU A 130 -16.60 -2.49 18.60
CA LEU A 130 -16.30 -3.12 17.33
C LEU A 130 -15.74 -2.08 16.36
N GLY A 131 -14.86 -2.49 15.49
CA GLY A 131 -14.30 -1.63 14.47
C GLY A 131 -14.05 -2.35 13.17
N LEU A 132 -13.99 -1.57 12.11
CA LEU A 132 -13.61 -2.03 10.77
C LEU A 132 -12.65 -1.00 10.18
N GLU A 133 -11.52 -1.48 9.68
CA GLU A 133 -10.61 -0.71 8.85
C GLU A 133 -10.62 -1.26 7.43
N GLY A 134 -10.59 -0.38 6.44
CA GLY A 134 -10.40 -0.74 5.04
C GLY A 134 -9.30 0.12 4.43
N ASN A 135 -8.48 -0.52 3.59
CA ASN A 135 -7.43 0.13 2.84
C ASN A 135 -7.49 -0.36 1.38
N TYR A 136 -7.70 0.55 0.45
CA TYR A 136 -7.65 0.28 -0.98
C TYR A 136 -6.52 1.07 -1.60
N VAL A 137 -5.63 0.36 -2.29
CA VAL A 137 -4.52 0.97 -3.05
C VAL A 137 -4.66 0.56 -4.50
N ALA A 138 -4.59 1.52 -5.41
CA ALA A 138 -4.49 1.28 -6.84
C ALA A 138 -3.30 2.07 -7.41
N THR A 139 -2.53 1.40 -8.27
CA THR A 139 -1.42 2.02 -8.99
C THR A 139 -1.55 1.73 -10.48
N LEU A 140 -1.50 2.76 -11.30
CA LEU A 140 -1.37 2.67 -12.73
C LEU A 140 0.05 3.11 -13.09
N ALA A 141 0.80 2.26 -13.80
CA ALA A 141 2.19 2.56 -14.19
C ALA A 141 2.39 2.28 -15.68
N ALA A 142 2.93 3.25 -16.41
CA ALA A 142 3.12 3.19 -17.83
C ALA A 142 4.54 3.56 -18.26
N LYS A 143 5.27 2.58 -18.80
CA LYS A 143 6.60 2.75 -19.41
C LYS A 143 6.46 3.31 -20.83
N GLN A 144 7.20 4.35 -21.14
CA GLN A 144 7.04 5.10 -22.40
C GLN A 144 7.93 4.64 -23.55
N ARG A 145 9.04 3.91 -23.28
CA ARG A 145 9.93 3.34 -24.29
C ARG A 145 9.59 1.88 -24.55
N ASP A 146 9.72 1.42 -25.80
CA ASP A 146 9.53 0.02 -26.16
C ASP A 146 10.65 -0.89 -25.57
N PRO A 147 10.31 -2.06 -25.07
CA PRO A 147 8.94 -2.54 -24.92
C PRO A 147 8.17 -1.68 -23.92
N ARG A 148 7.03 -1.13 -24.37
CA ARG A 148 6.11 -0.36 -23.51
C ARG A 148 5.36 -1.28 -22.57
N VAL A 149 5.07 -0.78 -21.38
CA VAL A 149 4.32 -1.55 -20.38
C VAL A 149 3.19 -0.71 -19.83
N ASP A 150 2.03 -1.30 -19.72
CA ASP A 150 0.87 -0.81 -18.97
C ASP A 150 0.61 -1.79 -17.82
N THR A 151 0.84 -1.33 -16.61
CA THR A 151 0.69 -2.13 -15.39
C THR A 151 -0.37 -1.52 -14.50
N ARG A 152 -1.26 -2.38 -13.98
CA ARG A 152 -2.33 -2.04 -13.06
C ARG A 152 -2.23 -2.91 -11.82
N PHE A 153 -1.90 -2.27 -10.73
CA PHE A 153 -1.80 -2.91 -9.42
C PHE A 153 -2.93 -2.42 -8.53
N TYR A 154 -3.54 -3.33 -7.79
CA TYR A 154 -4.45 -2.95 -6.71
C TYR A 154 -4.41 -3.93 -5.55
N THR A 155 -4.67 -3.41 -4.36
CA THR A 155 -4.94 -4.19 -3.17
C THR A 155 -6.20 -3.70 -2.48
N LEU A 156 -6.94 -4.64 -1.92
CA LEU A 156 -8.05 -4.36 -1.00
C LEU A 156 -7.76 -5.09 0.31
N GLU A 157 -7.66 -4.35 1.39
CA GLU A 157 -7.44 -4.88 2.73
C GLU A 157 -8.62 -4.51 3.63
N LEU A 158 -9.13 -5.48 4.37
CA LEU A 158 -10.16 -5.32 5.39
C LEU A 158 -9.67 -5.87 6.71
N THR A 159 -9.84 -5.08 7.78
CA THR A 159 -9.38 -5.44 9.12
C THR A 159 -10.52 -5.19 10.14
N PRO A 160 -11.43 -6.17 10.33
CA PRO A 160 -12.34 -6.15 11.47
C PRO A 160 -11.57 -6.30 12.77
N GLY A 161 -12.05 -5.61 13.80
CA GLY A 161 -11.44 -5.65 15.12
C GLY A 161 -12.45 -5.48 16.25
N ILE A 162 -12.03 -5.91 17.41
CA ILE A 162 -12.79 -5.80 18.66
C ILE A 162 -11.87 -5.31 19.77
N THR A 163 -12.42 -4.52 20.68
CA THR A 163 -11.71 -4.14 21.90
C THR A 163 -12.57 -4.39 23.13
N TYR A 164 -11.90 -4.70 24.24
CA TYR A 164 -12.50 -4.91 25.55
C TYR A 164 -11.84 -4.02 26.59
N ARG A 165 -12.63 -3.19 27.23
CA ARG A 165 -12.22 -2.36 28.35
C ARG A 165 -12.50 -3.09 29.66
N LEU A 166 -11.45 -3.59 30.32
CA LEU A 166 -11.56 -4.21 31.64
C LEU A 166 -11.88 -3.15 32.70
N ASN A 167 -11.14 -2.04 32.67
CA ASN A 167 -11.29 -0.87 33.51
C ASN A 167 -10.69 0.37 32.82
N ASN A 168 -10.58 1.49 33.51
CA ASN A 168 -10.03 2.72 32.93
C ASN A 168 -8.54 2.59 32.58
N SER A 169 -7.81 1.72 33.26
CA SER A 169 -6.37 1.55 33.06
C SER A 169 -6.02 0.43 32.10
N HIS A 170 -6.85 -0.61 31.95
CA HIS A 170 -6.52 -1.80 31.17
C HIS A 170 -7.53 -2.03 30.06
N LYS A 171 -7.04 -2.11 28.82
CA LYS A 171 -7.83 -2.38 27.62
C LYS A 171 -7.11 -3.41 26.77
N PHE A 172 -7.86 -4.29 26.15
CA PHE A 172 -7.36 -5.34 25.26
C PHE A 172 -8.00 -5.18 23.89
N GLY A 173 -7.30 -5.58 22.85
CA GLY A 173 -7.80 -5.59 21.49
C GLY A 173 -7.37 -6.82 20.73
N ALA A 174 -8.18 -7.20 19.74
CA ALA A 174 -7.84 -8.20 18.74
C ALA A 174 -8.38 -7.77 17.39
N SER A 175 -7.60 -8.01 16.34
CA SER A 175 -8.01 -7.73 14.97
C SER A 175 -7.58 -8.86 14.05
N PHE A 176 -8.36 -9.06 12.98
CA PHE A 176 -8.06 -9.98 11.89
C PHE A 176 -7.93 -9.20 10.60
N LYS A 177 -6.94 -9.53 9.79
CA LYS A 177 -6.64 -8.88 8.51
C LYS A 177 -6.82 -9.85 7.36
N TYR A 178 -7.53 -9.42 6.34
CA TYR A 178 -7.55 -10.04 5.03
C TYR A 178 -7.19 -9.02 3.96
N SER A 179 -6.27 -9.36 3.06
CA SER A 179 -5.92 -8.51 1.93
C SER A 179 -5.84 -9.33 0.66
N SER A 180 -6.49 -8.85 -0.40
CA SER A 180 -6.37 -9.39 -1.76
C SER A 180 -5.49 -8.47 -2.60
N ILE A 181 -4.57 -9.08 -3.35
CA ILE A 181 -3.57 -8.39 -4.17
C ILE A 181 -3.74 -8.85 -5.60
N LYS A 182 -3.80 -7.91 -6.54
CA LYS A 182 -3.76 -8.23 -7.95
C LYS A 182 -2.94 -7.20 -8.72
N GLU A 183 -2.13 -7.70 -9.66
CA GLU A 183 -1.38 -6.87 -10.59
C GLU A 183 -1.41 -7.50 -11.97
N ASP A 184 -1.87 -6.74 -12.96
CA ASP A 184 -1.93 -7.12 -14.36
C ASP A 184 -0.98 -6.22 -15.14
N SER A 185 -0.03 -6.82 -15.85
CA SER A 185 0.95 -6.11 -16.69
C SER A 185 0.91 -6.61 -18.11
N ARG A 186 0.82 -5.69 -19.03
CA ARG A 186 0.84 -5.97 -20.47
C ARG A 186 1.97 -5.24 -21.15
N MET A 187 2.78 -5.98 -21.93
CA MET A 187 3.83 -5.44 -22.76
C MET A 187 3.35 -5.27 -24.20
N SER A 188 3.78 -4.18 -24.86
CA SER A 188 3.49 -3.88 -26.27
C SER A 188 4.66 -3.16 -26.91
N ASN A 189 4.81 -3.31 -28.24
CA ASN A 189 5.79 -2.60 -29.06
C ASN A 189 5.09 -1.74 -30.10
N VAL A 190 5.59 -0.54 -30.29
CA VAL A 190 5.08 0.46 -31.24
C VAL A 190 6.16 0.83 -32.25
N ASN A 191 7.43 0.86 -31.83
CA ASN A 191 8.56 1.23 -32.66
C ASN A 191 9.54 0.05 -32.80
N SER A 192 9.57 -0.56 -33.99
CA SER A 192 10.47 -1.69 -34.30
C SER A 192 11.92 -1.32 -34.52
N TYR A 193 12.24 -0.02 -34.58
CA TYR A 193 13.62 0.45 -34.85
C TYR A 193 14.46 0.60 -33.57
N VAL A 194 13.86 0.50 -32.40
CA VAL A 194 14.59 0.53 -31.11
C VAL A 194 14.91 -0.89 -30.67
N ASP A 195 15.99 -1.04 -29.91
CA ASP A 195 16.29 -2.29 -29.22
C ASP A 195 15.18 -2.64 -28.23
N GLN A 196 14.67 -3.87 -28.37
CA GLN A 196 13.51 -4.39 -27.65
C GLN A 196 13.88 -5.59 -26.77
N ASP A 197 15.16 -5.74 -26.46
CA ASP A 197 15.64 -6.80 -25.59
C ASP A 197 15.20 -6.58 -24.16
N TYR A 198 14.79 -7.66 -23.49
CA TYR A 198 14.46 -7.67 -22.07
C TYR A 198 14.86 -9.02 -21.44
N TYR A 199 14.79 -9.10 -20.13
CA TYR A 199 15.11 -10.31 -19.38
C TYR A 199 13.94 -10.70 -18.49
N ILE A 200 13.47 -11.94 -18.62
CA ILE A 200 12.47 -12.53 -17.72
C ILE A 200 13.22 -13.13 -16.54
N LEU A 201 12.97 -12.62 -15.35
CA LEU A 201 13.61 -13.08 -14.13
C LEU A 201 12.78 -14.21 -13.50
N TYR A 202 13.47 -15.30 -13.15
CA TYR A 202 12.88 -16.49 -12.51
C TYR A 202 13.32 -16.68 -11.06
N GLY A 203 13.85 -15.63 -10.44
CA GLY A 203 14.41 -15.68 -9.09
C GLY A 203 15.80 -16.33 -9.04
N LEU A 204 16.45 -16.22 -7.87
CA LEU A 204 17.77 -16.83 -7.59
C LEU A 204 18.85 -16.54 -8.65
N GLY A 205 18.81 -15.36 -9.28
CA GLY A 205 19.77 -14.95 -10.32
C GLY A 205 19.54 -15.58 -11.69
N THR A 206 18.48 -16.34 -11.90
CA THR A 206 18.15 -16.92 -13.21
C THR A 206 17.35 -15.93 -14.04
N ALA A 207 17.83 -15.68 -15.27
CA ALA A 207 17.18 -14.81 -16.24
C ALA A 207 17.22 -15.43 -17.64
N ILE A 208 16.15 -15.21 -18.41
CA ILE A 208 16.06 -15.63 -19.81
C ILE A 208 15.85 -14.39 -20.67
N LYS A 209 16.67 -14.22 -21.69
CA LYS A 209 16.55 -13.13 -22.66
C LYS A 209 15.30 -13.32 -23.52
N GLY A 210 14.54 -12.26 -23.68
CA GLY A 210 13.41 -12.16 -24.60
C GLY A 210 13.57 -10.98 -25.53
N ILE A 211 12.87 -11.01 -26.67
CA ILE A 211 12.86 -9.96 -27.68
C ILE A 211 11.42 -9.71 -28.12
N GLY A 212 11.10 -8.46 -28.36
CA GLY A 212 9.81 -8.08 -28.93
C GLY A 212 8.72 -7.82 -27.89
N SER A 213 7.49 -8.14 -28.22
CA SER A 213 6.32 -7.85 -27.38
C SER A 213 5.50 -9.11 -27.10
N GLY A 214 4.46 -8.96 -26.30
CA GLY A 214 3.46 -9.99 -26.08
C GLY A 214 3.59 -10.73 -24.75
N VAL A 215 4.51 -10.32 -23.87
CA VAL A 215 4.58 -10.88 -22.52
C VAL A 215 3.53 -10.19 -21.65
N THR A 216 2.68 -11.01 -21.05
CA THR A 216 1.72 -10.58 -20.03
C THR A 216 2.11 -11.20 -18.70
N SER A 217 2.14 -10.40 -17.64
CA SER A 217 2.45 -10.87 -16.30
C SER A 217 1.27 -10.58 -15.39
N ASN A 218 0.73 -11.61 -14.76
CA ASN A 218 -0.37 -11.50 -13.82
C ASN A 218 0.09 -12.00 -12.45
N TYR A 219 -0.13 -11.19 -11.43
CA TYR A 219 0.20 -11.50 -10.04
C TYR A 219 -1.10 -11.47 -9.24
N ILE A 220 -1.38 -12.55 -8.54
CA ILE A 220 -2.59 -12.68 -7.71
C ILE A 220 -2.15 -13.25 -6.37
N GLY A 221 -2.54 -12.57 -5.29
CA GLY A 221 -2.17 -12.99 -3.95
C GLY A 221 -3.19 -12.65 -2.89
N ASP A 222 -3.12 -13.41 -1.82
CA ASP A 222 -3.90 -13.18 -0.61
C ASP A 222 -2.96 -13.08 0.59
N ARG A 223 -3.32 -12.20 1.54
CA ARG A 223 -2.65 -12.06 2.82
C ARG A 223 -3.67 -12.22 3.93
N PHE A 224 -3.34 -13.05 4.90
CA PHE A 224 -4.11 -13.23 6.12
C PHE A 224 -3.24 -12.89 7.32
N GLY A 225 -3.79 -12.21 8.28
CA GLY A 225 -3.06 -11.83 9.48
C GLY A 225 -3.96 -11.61 10.67
N GLY A 226 -3.33 -11.38 11.81
CA GLY A 226 -4.02 -11.01 13.04
C GLY A 226 -3.10 -10.23 13.94
N ALA A 227 -3.69 -9.42 14.81
CA ALA A 227 -2.97 -8.66 15.82
C ALA A 227 -3.70 -8.69 17.16
N LEU A 228 -2.90 -8.68 18.22
CA LEU A 228 -3.37 -8.52 19.60
C LEU A 228 -2.82 -7.22 20.16
N GLN A 229 -3.66 -6.48 20.87
CA GLN A 229 -3.30 -5.21 21.46
C GLN A 229 -3.55 -5.24 22.97
N TYR A 230 -2.65 -4.61 23.72
CA TYR A 230 -2.83 -4.31 25.13
C TYR A 230 -2.51 -2.84 25.39
N ASN A 231 -3.45 -2.12 25.96
CA ASN A 231 -3.28 -0.73 26.36
C ASN A 231 -3.33 -0.59 27.89
N PHE A 232 -2.28 0.02 28.43
CA PHE A 232 -2.18 0.43 29.81
C PHE A 232 -2.21 1.96 29.89
N SER A 233 -3.13 2.53 30.65
CA SER A 233 -3.37 3.96 30.72
C SER A 233 -3.46 4.44 32.17
N MET A 234 -2.65 5.44 32.49
CA MET A 234 -2.68 6.23 33.75
C MET A 234 -2.75 7.73 33.39
N PRO A 235 -3.09 8.62 34.34
CA PRO A 235 -3.19 10.05 34.06
C PRO A 235 -1.93 10.68 33.43
N SER A 236 -0.75 10.18 33.78
CA SER A 236 0.55 10.69 33.33
C SER A 236 1.27 9.77 32.35
N PHE A 237 0.73 8.58 32.07
CA PHE A 237 1.39 7.58 31.23
C PHE A 237 0.39 6.73 30.47
N ASN A 238 0.61 6.57 29.16
CA ASN A 238 -0.19 5.72 28.30
C ASN A 238 0.73 4.86 27.41
N LEU A 239 0.52 3.56 27.44
CA LEU A 239 1.30 2.56 26.68
C LEU A 239 0.35 1.68 25.89
N LEU A 240 0.59 1.54 24.59
CA LEU A 240 -0.04 0.53 23.73
C LEU A 240 1.02 -0.44 23.24
N LEU A 241 0.83 -1.70 23.51
CA LEU A 241 1.62 -2.80 22.94
C LEU A 241 0.79 -3.49 21.87
N GLU A 242 1.39 -3.75 20.72
CA GLU A 242 0.77 -4.52 19.64
C GLU A 242 1.73 -5.61 19.16
N GLY A 243 1.23 -6.83 19.07
CA GLY A 243 1.90 -7.96 18.41
C GLY A 243 1.07 -8.41 17.23
N SER A 244 1.67 -8.52 16.03
CA SER A 244 1.00 -8.96 14.82
C SER A 244 1.77 -10.03 14.09
N TYR A 245 1.03 -10.88 13.39
CA TYR A 245 1.59 -11.88 12.49
C TYR A 245 0.73 -11.98 11.24
N ASP A 246 1.37 -12.00 10.06
CA ASP A 246 0.67 -12.19 8.80
C ASP A 246 1.43 -13.12 7.84
N VAL A 247 0.67 -13.81 7.00
CA VAL A 247 1.16 -14.70 5.96
C VAL A 247 0.62 -14.22 4.63
N LYS A 248 1.50 -14.07 3.64
CA LYS A 248 1.17 -13.73 2.25
C LYS A 248 1.50 -14.91 1.35
N ALA A 249 0.57 -15.25 0.47
CA ALA A 249 0.80 -16.16 -0.64
C ALA A 249 0.49 -15.45 -1.95
N GLU A 250 1.40 -15.52 -2.92
CA GLU A 250 1.24 -14.88 -4.22
C GLU A 250 1.51 -15.87 -5.34
N THR A 251 0.75 -15.80 -6.42
CA THR A 251 0.89 -16.60 -7.61
C THR A 251 1.25 -15.70 -8.79
N VAL A 252 2.27 -16.09 -9.54
CA VAL A 252 2.72 -15.37 -10.75
C VAL A 252 2.45 -16.23 -11.97
N GLN A 253 1.81 -15.63 -12.97
CA GLN A 253 1.60 -16.24 -14.28
C GLN A 253 2.17 -15.32 -15.36
N GLN A 254 3.10 -15.83 -16.15
CA GLN A 254 3.72 -15.11 -17.27
C GLN A 254 3.32 -15.79 -18.59
N SER A 255 2.86 -14.96 -19.56
CA SER A 255 2.54 -15.41 -20.91
C SER A 255 1.63 -16.64 -20.95
N TYR A 256 0.57 -16.68 -20.12
CA TYR A 256 -0.36 -17.81 -20.02
C TYR A 256 0.26 -19.15 -19.63
N THR A 257 1.46 -19.16 -19.08
CA THR A 257 2.11 -20.37 -18.56
C THR A 257 1.43 -20.81 -17.24
N THR A 258 1.79 -22.02 -16.78
CA THR A 258 1.34 -22.51 -15.48
C THR A 258 1.73 -21.54 -14.36
N PRO A 259 0.79 -21.12 -13.48
CA PRO A 259 1.10 -20.22 -12.40
C PRO A 259 2.15 -20.78 -11.45
N LYS A 260 3.08 -19.92 -11.02
CA LYS A 260 4.07 -20.21 -10.00
C LYS A 260 3.63 -19.60 -8.68
N LYS A 261 3.62 -20.40 -7.61
CA LYS A 261 3.34 -19.91 -6.25
C LYS A 261 4.63 -19.42 -5.59
N ILE A 262 4.51 -18.34 -4.87
CA ILE A 262 5.59 -17.68 -4.11
C ILE A 262 5.17 -17.57 -2.64
#